data_b841a65428b4a680e7da46d09dd06c19
#
_entry.id   b841a65428b4a680e7da46d09dd06c19
#
_cell.length_a   1.000
_cell.length_b   1.000
_cell.length_c   1.000
_cell.angle_alpha   90.00
_cell.angle_beta   90.00
_cell.angle_gamma   90.00
#
_symmetry.space_group_name_H-M   'P 1'
#
loop_
_entity.id
_entity.type
_entity.pdbx_description
1 polymer ?
#
loop_
_entity_poly.entity_id
_entity_poly.type
_entity_poly.pdbx_seq_one_letter_code
_entity_poly.pdbx_strand_id
1 'polypeptide(L)'
;LGCKKKFQLFCYRYVEAIAVVNQLIRSGKAVISTQVIGEFFMATTRTRRSLLTPAEAVVRMRNYSAACHVLDITRLICLEAIRGVEIHHFGFWDAQIWATARLNQIEEVYTEDFASGATVEGVRFTNPFVEVL
;
A
#
# COMPACT_ATOMS: atom_id res chain seq x y z
N LEU A 1 -2.60 -0.20 -1.47
CA LEU A 1 -2.56 -0.28 -0.03
C LEU A 1 -1.23 0.24 0.49
N GLY A 2 -1.21 1.39 1.07
CA GLY A 2 -0.12 1.91 1.87
C GLY A 2 1.17 2.30 1.16
N CYS A 3 1.85 3.26 1.76
CA CYS A 3 3.19 3.71 1.40
C CYS A 3 4.22 3.15 2.40
N LYS A 4 5.52 3.37 2.15
CA LYS A 4 6.61 2.88 3.00
C LYS A 4 6.48 3.34 4.45
N LYS A 5 6.10 4.59 4.70
CA LYS A 5 5.90 5.13 6.05
C LYS A 5 4.79 4.41 6.79
N LYS A 6 3.78 4.00 6.08
CA LYS A 6 2.64 3.30 6.64
C LYS A 6 3.03 1.98 7.29
N PHE A 7 3.93 1.20 6.70
CA PHE A 7 4.39 -0.04 7.29
C PHE A 7 5.14 0.16 8.60
N GLN A 8 5.74 1.31 8.84
CA GLN A 8 6.31 1.63 10.14
C GLN A 8 5.23 1.76 11.21
N LEU A 9 4.08 2.34 10.85
CA LEU A 9 2.92 2.45 11.73
C LEU A 9 2.17 1.13 11.87
N PHE A 10 2.24 0.24 10.90
CA PHE A 10 1.71 -1.11 10.98
C PHE A 10 2.26 -1.91 12.18
N CYS A 11 3.44 -1.58 12.67
CA CYS A 11 3.95 -2.19 13.89
C CYS A 11 3.01 -1.99 15.08
N TYR A 12 2.26 -0.89 15.11
CA TYR A 12 1.31 -0.55 16.15
C TYR A 12 -0.13 -0.94 15.79
N ARG A 13 -0.45 -1.01 14.51
CA ARG A 13 -1.80 -1.24 14.00
C ARG A 13 -1.90 -2.46 13.08
N TYR A 14 -1.04 -3.43 13.31
CA TYR A 14 -0.97 -4.63 12.48
C TYR A 14 -2.32 -5.38 12.44
N VAL A 15 -2.98 -5.51 13.57
CA VAL A 15 -4.27 -6.22 13.66
C VAL A 15 -5.35 -5.49 12.88
N GLU A 16 -5.43 -4.16 13.01
CA GLU A 16 -6.40 -3.34 12.30
C GLU A 16 -6.15 -3.36 10.78
N ALA A 17 -4.89 -3.33 10.40
CA ALA A 17 -4.51 -3.40 8.98
C ALA A 17 -4.90 -4.74 8.35
N ILE A 18 -4.66 -5.84 9.06
CA ILE A 18 -5.08 -7.17 8.62
C ILE A 18 -6.61 -7.25 8.48
N ALA A 19 -7.36 -6.65 9.40
CA ALA A 19 -8.81 -6.60 9.31
C ALA A 19 -9.30 -5.87 8.05
N VAL A 20 -8.69 -4.72 7.72
CA VAL A 20 -9.00 -3.96 6.51
C VAL A 20 -8.70 -4.78 5.25
N VAL A 21 -7.52 -5.40 5.18
CA VAL A 21 -7.12 -6.22 4.04
C VAL A 21 -8.07 -7.41 3.88
N ASN A 22 -8.38 -8.10 4.95
CA ASN A 22 -9.30 -9.24 4.91
C ASN A 22 -10.70 -8.83 4.44
N GLN A 23 -11.17 -7.68 4.86
CA GLN A 23 -12.45 -7.15 4.39
C GLN A 23 -12.43 -6.87 2.88
N LEU A 24 -11.37 -6.26 2.38
CA LEU A 24 -11.18 -6.02 0.95
C LEU A 24 -11.13 -7.33 0.15
N ILE A 25 -10.42 -8.32 0.69
CA ILE A 25 -10.35 -9.65 0.07
C ILE A 25 -11.74 -10.27 -0.02
N ARG A 26 -12.51 -10.26 1.07
CA ARG A 26 -13.87 -10.80 1.09
C ARG A 26 -14.81 -10.09 0.11
N SER A 27 -14.61 -8.81 -0.10
CA SER A 27 -15.41 -8.03 -1.06
C SER A 27 -14.98 -8.23 -2.52
N GLY A 28 -13.89 -8.94 -2.77
CA GLY A 28 -13.31 -9.13 -4.11
C GLY A 28 -12.62 -7.89 -4.67
N LYS A 29 -12.34 -6.89 -3.84
CA LYS A 29 -11.79 -5.58 -4.27
C LYS A 29 -10.34 -5.36 -3.85
N ALA A 30 -9.69 -6.37 -3.27
CA ALA A 30 -8.32 -6.22 -2.78
C ALA A 30 -7.33 -6.17 -3.94
N VAL A 31 -6.66 -5.04 -4.09
CA VAL A 31 -5.58 -4.82 -5.05
C VAL A 31 -4.35 -4.38 -4.29
N ILE A 32 -3.23 -5.01 -4.57
CA ILE A 32 -1.91 -4.63 -4.05
C ILE A 32 -0.92 -4.56 -5.20
N SER A 33 0.20 -3.90 -4.98
CA SER A 33 1.29 -3.86 -5.95
C SER A 33 2.48 -4.68 -5.46
N THR A 34 3.41 -4.99 -6.36
CA THR A 34 4.67 -5.62 -6.01
C THR A 34 5.49 -4.77 -5.04
N GLN A 35 5.36 -3.44 -5.10
CA GLN A 35 5.96 -2.54 -4.11
C GLN A 35 5.42 -2.83 -2.70
N VAL A 36 4.12 -2.98 -2.56
CA VAL A 36 3.47 -3.26 -1.27
C VAL A 36 3.94 -4.59 -0.70
N ILE A 37 4.10 -5.61 -1.54
CA ILE A 37 4.66 -6.90 -1.13
C ILE A 37 6.06 -6.74 -0.52
N GLY A 38 6.94 -6.01 -1.21
CA GLY A 38 8.30 -5.76 -0.73
C GLY A 38 8.32 -4.95 0.55
N GLU A 39 7.51 -3.90 0.65
CA GLU A 39 7.42 -3.07 1.85
C GLU A 39 6.88 -3.84 3.04
N PHE A 40 5.89 -4.69 2.85
CA PHE A 40 5.37 -5.56 3.91
C PHE A 40 6.45 -6.49 4.43
N PHE A 41 7.15 -7.17 3.52
CA PHE A 41 8.25 -8.06 3.91
C PHE A 41 9.29 -7.33 4.76
N MET A 42 9.75 -6.19 4.28
CA MET A 42 10.75 -5.40 5.00
C MET A 42 10.26 -4.90 6.36
N ALA A 43 9.01 -4.46 6.43
CA ALA A 43 8.45 -3.93 7.67
C ALA A 43 8.25 -5.00 8.74
N THR A 44 7.86 -6.21 8.34
CA THR A 44 7.52 -7.28 9.28
C THR A 44 8.72 -8.12 9.72
N THR A 45 9.83 -8.06 8.97
CA THR A 45 11.02 -8.87 9.23
C THR A 45 12.23 -8.09 9.76
N ARG A 46 12.04 -6.82 10.12
CA ARG A 46 13.14 -6.00 10.70
C ARG A 46 13.70 -6.64 11.94
N THR A 47 15.04 -6.60 12.05
CA THR A 47 15.77 -7.27 13.12
C THR A 47 15.46 -6.76 14.53
N ARG A 48 15.12 -5.48 14.70
CA ARG A 48 14.87 -4.90 16.04
C ARG A 48 13.46 -5.09 16.57
N ARG A 49 12.46 -5.26 15.72
CA ARG A 49 11.05 -5.43 16.09
C ARG A 49 10.35 -6.30 15.06
N SER A 50 10.95 -7.44 14.76
CA SER A 50 10.35 -8.36 13.80
C SER A 50 9.04 -8.89 14.36
N LEU A 51 7.97 -8.66 13.61
CA LEU A 51 6.65 -9.20 13.89
C LEU A 51 6.55 -10.64 13.38
N LEU A 52 7.30 -10.94 12.33
CA LEU A 52 7.33 -12.24 11.68
C LEU A 52 8.76 -12.66 11.42
N THR A 53 9.01 -13.96 11.46
CA THR A 53 10.23 -14.52 10.89
C THR A 53 10.16 -14.40 9.35
N PRO A 54 11.30 -14.42 8.63
CA PRO A 54 11.28 -14.47 7.17
C PRO A 54 10.41 -15.60 6.60
N ALA A 55 10.45 -16.78 7.21
CA ALA A 55 9.63 -17.92 6.79
C ALA A 55 8.13 -17.64 6.95
N GLU A 56 7.72 -17.05 8.06
CA GLU A 56 6.33 -16.64 8.29
C GLU A 56 5.90 -15.55 7.30
N ALA A 57 6.76 -14.57 7.04
CA ALA A 57 6.47 -13.51 6.07
C ALA A 57 6.28 -14.06 4.66
N VAL A 58 7.07 -15.05 4.25
CA VAL A 58 6.91 -15.72 2.94
C VAL A 58 5.53 -16.37 2.84
N VAL A 59 5.09 -17.08 3.86
CA VAL A 59 3.76 -17.72 3.88
C VAL A 59 2.65 -16.66 3.75
N ARG A 60 2.75 -15.59 4.52
CA ARG A 60 1.78 -14.49 4.48
C ARG A 60 1.72 -13.84 3.09
N MET A 61 2.88 -13.58 2.49
CA MET A 61 2.95 -12.95 1.17
C MET A 61 2.41 -13.84 0.07
N ARG A 62 2.66 -15.14 0.13
CA ARG A 62 2.06 -16.09 -0.82
C ARG A 62 0.54 -16.10 -0.71
N ASN A 63 0.02 -16.09 0.52
CA ASN A 63 -1.42 -16.08 0.74
C ASN A 63 -2.06 -14.79 0.23
N TYR A 64 -1.49 -13.63 0.52
CA TYR A 64 -2.01 -12.35 0.04
C TYR A 64 -1.87 -12.21 -1.47
N SER A 65 -0.78 -12.67 -2.06
CA SER A 65 -0.60 -12.66 -3.52
C SER A 65 -1.64 -13.52 -4.23
N ALA A 66 -2.05 -14.63 -3.61
CA ALA A 66 -3.11 -15.49 -4.16
C ALA A 66 -4.51 -14.90 -3.96
N ALA A 67 -4.74 -14.19 -2.86
CA ALA A 67 -6.05 -13.66 -2.49
C ALA A 67 -6.35 -12.28 -3.08
N CYS A 68 -5.33 -11.50 -3.42
CA CYS A 68 -5.45 -10.16 -3.96
C CYS A 68 -5.14 -10.15 -5.47
N HIS A 69 -5.66 -9.14 -6.16
CA HIS A 69 -5.14 -8.81 -7.48
C HIS A 69 -3.81 -8.07 -7.31
N VAL A 70 -2.73 -8.61 -7.87
CA VAL A 70 -1.39 -8.04 -7.74
C VAL A 70 -1.01 -7.32 -9.03
N LEU A 71 -0.65 -6.05 -8.90
CA LEU A 71 -0.18 -5.21 -9.99
C LEU A 71 1.35 -5.11 -9.96
N ASP A 72 1.97 -5.37 -11.09
CA ASP A 72 3.41 -5.23 -11.24
C ASP A 72 3.80 -3.76 -11.45
N ILE A 73 4.89 -3.35 -10.81
CA ILE A 73 5.47 -2.04 -11.06
C ILE A 73 6.18 -2.06 -12.41
N THR A 74 5.62 -1.34 -13.35
CA THR A 74 6.12 -1.27 -14.73
C THR A 74 7.00 -0.04 -14.94
N ARG A 75 7.69 0.01 -16.07
CA ARG A 75 8.43 1.19 -16.48
C ARG A 75 7.52 2.42 -16.58
N LEU A 76 6.33 2.27 -17.13
CA LEU A 76 5.38 3.38 -17.24
C LEU A 76 4.95 3.91 -15.87
N ILE A 77 4.73 3.02 -14.90
CA ILE A 77 4.43 3.41 -13.53
C ILE A 77 5.58 4.21 -12.93
N CYS A 78 6.82 3.78 -13.13
CA CYS A 78 7.98 4.52 -12.62
C CYS A 78 8.06 5.93 -13.23
N LEU A 79 7.84 6.07 -14.52
CA LEU A 79 7.87 7.37 -15.20
C LEU A 79 6.72 8.27 -14.72
N GLU A 80 5.54 7.73 -14.54
CA GLU A 80 4.40 8.47 -13.99
C GLU A 80 4.65 8.90 -12.54
N ALA A 81 5.29 8.05 -11.74
CA ALA A 81 5.71 8.40 -10.39
C ALA A 81 6.66 9.60 -10.37
N ILE A 82 7.62 9.64 -11.29
CA ILE A 82 8.54 10.77 -11.44
C ILE A 82 7.77 12.05 -11.79
N ARG A 83 6.78 11.95 -12.66
CA ARG A 83 5.90 13.09 -12.97
C ARG A 83 5.15 13.56 -11.72
N GLY A 84 4.65 12.64 -10.90
CA GLY A 84 3.99 12.97 -9.63
C GLY A 84 4.92 13.68 -8.65
N VAL A 85 6.18 13.30 -8.58
CA VAL A 85 7.19 14.01 -7.78
C VAL A 85 7.38 15.44 -8.29
N GLU A 86 7.50 15.62 -9.60
CA GLU A 86 7.72 16.92 -10.20
C GLU A 86 6.53 17.86 -10.03
N ILE A 87 5.33 17.39 -10.32
CA ILE A 87 4.14 18.24 -10.40
C ILE A 87 3.45 18.38 -9.04
N HIS A 88 3.35 17.29 -8.29
CA HIS A 88 2.61 17.25 -7.03
C HIS A 88 3.51 17.27 -5.80
N HIS A 89 4.82 17.24 -5.98
CA HIS A 89 5.81 17.23 -4.90
C HIS A 89 5.67 16.03 -3.95
N PHE A 90 5.22 14.90 -4.46
CA PHE A 90 5.15 13.65 -3.71
C PHE A 90 6.55 13.11 -3.41
N GLY A 91 6.74 12.39 -2.31
CA GLY A 91 7.88 11.51 -2.16
C GLY A 91 7.80 10.39 -3.22
N PHE A 92 8.94 9.92 -3.73
CA PHE A 92 8.95 8.97 -4.85
C PHE A 92 8.15 7.71 -4.59
N TRP A 93 8.29 7.10 -3.42
CA TRP A 93 7.60 5.83 -3.13
C TRP A 93 6.09 6.02 -2.99
N ASP A 94 5.64 7.14 -2.44
CA ASP A 94 4.23 7.51 -2.41
C ASP A 94 3.71 7.82 -3.82
N ALA A 95 4.52 8.51 -4.62
CA ALA A 95 4.20 8.79 -6.02
C ALA A 95 4.04 7.49 -6.83
N GLN A 96 4.84 6.47 -6.54
CA GLN A 96 4.75 5.18 -7.24
C GLN A 96 3.44 4.45 -6.91
N ILE A 97 2.96 4.53 -5.68
CA ILE A 97 1.65 3.99 -5.30
C ILE A 97 0.54 4.75 -6.01
N TRP A 98 0.60 6.08 -6.01
CA TRP A 98 -0.35 6.92 -6.73
C TRP A 98 -0.37 6.60 -8.23
N ALA A 99 0.81 6.51 -8.84
CA ALA A 99 0.95 6.21 -10.28
C ALA A 99 0.39 4.82 -10.62
N THR A 100 0.63 3.84 -9.76
CA THR A 100 0.08 2.49 -9.93
C THR A 100 -1.44 2.53 -9.96
N ALA A 101 -2.04 3.23 -9.02
CA ALA A 101 -3.49 3.38 -8.95
C ALA A 101 -4.03 4.13 -10.17
N ARG A 102 -3.40 5.26 -10.52
CA ARG A 102 -3.84 6.10 -11.62
C ARG A 102 -3.82 5.36 -12.97
N LEU A 103 -2.74 4.67 -13.27
CA LEU A 103 -2.59 3.96 -14.54
C LEU A 103 -3.41 2.67 -14.64
N ASN A 104 -3.94 2.19 -13.53
CA ASN A 104 -4.78 0.99 -13.47
C ASN A 104 -6.24 1.31 -13.12
N GLN A 105 -6.67 2.57 -13.23
CA GLN A 105 -8.03 3.02 -12.98
C GLN A 105 -8.55 2.65 -11.59
N ILE A 106 -7.68 2.69 -10.61
CA ILE A 106 -8.04 2.51 -9.20
C ILE A 106 -8.32 3.89 -8.61
N GLU A 107 -9.52 4.10 -8.14
CA GLU A 107 -10.00 5.41 -7.69
C GLU A 107 -9.67 5.68 -6.22
N GLU A 108 -9.38 4.67 -5.43
CA GLU A 108 -9.15 4.83 -4.00
C GLU A 108 -7.92 4.05 -3.54
N VAL A 109 -7.05 4.75 -2.81
CA VAL A 109 -5.86 4.17 -2.17
C VAL A 109 -6.01 4.33 -0.66
N TYR A 110 -5.92 3.23 0.06
CA TYR A 110 -5.85 3.28 1.51
C TYR A 110 -4.43 3.58 1.97
N THR A 111 -4.30 4.67 2.70
CA THR A 111 -3.01 5.12 3.23
C THR A 111 -3.21 5.83 4.55
N GLU A 112 -2.23 5.76 5.43
CA GLU A 112 -2.31 6.39 6.74
C GLU A 112 -1.71 7.79 6.76
N ASP A 113 -0.66 8.02 5.99
CA ASP A 113 0.17 9.23 6.10
C ASP A 113 0.02 10.20 4.96
N PHE A 114 -0.31 9.70 3.78
CA PHE A 114 -0.15 10.45 2.55
C PHE A 114 -1.45 11.10 2.15
N ALA A 115 -1.45 12.45 2.14
CA ALA A 115 -2.51 13.26 1.55
C ALA A 115 -3.95 12.79 1.90
N SER A 116 -4.17 12.27 3.13
CA SER A 116 -5.46 11.74 3.56
C SER A 116 -6.60 12.72 3.29
N GLY A 117 -7.63 12.26 2.63
CA GLY A 117 -8.77 13.06 2.21
C GLY A 117 -8.60 13.81 0.88
N ALA A 118 -7.40 13.83 0.31
CA ALA A 118 -7.15 14.48 -0.98
C ALA A 118 -7.48 13.56 -2.15
N THR A 119 -7.87 14.16 -3.26
CA THR A 119 -8.01 13.49 -4.55
C THR A 119 -7.05 14.14 -5.53
N VAL A 120 -6.17 13.35 -6.13
CA VAL A 120 -5.15 13.84 -7.05
C VAL A 120 -5.27 13.09 -8.37
N GLU A 121 -5.63 13.81 -9.42
CA GLU A 121 -5.85 13.27 -10.75
C GLU A 121 -6.74 12.01 -10.76
N GLY A 122 -7.83 12.06 -9.99
CA GLY A 122 -8.82 10.98 -9.91
C GLY A 122 -8.50 9.88 -8.91
N VAL A 123 -7.38 9.95 -8.20
CA VAL A 123 -7.02 8.99 -7.15
C VAL A 123 -7.28 9.63 -5.79
N ARG A 124 -8.19 9.04 -5.02
CA ARG A 124 -8.53 9.48 -3.67
C ARG A 124 -7.69 8.72 -2.64
N PHE A 125 -7.13 9.44 -1.68
CA PHE A 125 -6.39 8.88 -0.56
C PHE A 125 -7.27 8.86 0.68
N THR A 126 -7.45 7.69 1.25
CA THR A 126 -8.32 7.48 2.41
C THR A 126 -7.53 6.82 3.54
N ASN A 127 -7.60 7.40 4.73
CA ASN A 127 -7.06 6.75 5.92
C ASN A 127 -8.13 5.82 6.51
N PRO A 128 -7.94 4.49 6.45
CA PRO A 128 -8.94 3.54 6.93
C PRO A 128 -9.01 3.46 8.47
N PHE A 129 -8.09 4.12 9.17
CA PHE A 129 -7.98 4.08 10.63
C PHE A 129 -8.49 5.35 11.32
N VAL A 130 -8.91 6.35 10.56
CA VAL A 130 -9.53 7.54 11.14
C VAL A 130 -10.96 7.21 11.50
N GLU A 131 -11.30 7.34 12.79
CA GLU A 131 -12.69 7.27 13.22
C GLU A 131 -13.46 8.43 12.60
N VAL A 132 -14.55 8.12 11.93
CA VAL A 132 -15.50 9.15 11.48
C VAL A 132 -16.28 9.56 12.71
N LEU A 133 -15.92 10.71 13.25
CA LEU A 133 -16.70 11.35 14.30
C LEU A 133 -17.98 11.93 13.72
#